data_08998be92919cf4d460a17e413630ac7
#
_entry.id   08998be92919cf4d460a17e413630ac7
#
_cell.length_a   1.000
_cell.length_b   1.000
_cell.length_c   1.000
_cell.angle_alpha   90.00
_cell.angle_beta   90.00
_cell.angle_gamma   90.00
#
_symmetry.space_group_name_H-M   'P 1'
#
loop_
_entity.id
_entity.type
_entity.pdbx_description
1 polymer ?
#
loop_
_entity_poly.entity_id
_entity_poly.type
_entity_poly.pdbx_seq_one_letter_code
_entity_poly.pdbx_strand_id
1 'polypeptide(L)'
;MKKFDIPIPISIPLLSRRDQGGADQMLRRLIVGAAFLTSVFSSITINAQSHLFGLGPSHILDTYLTPEHFSGTGLTYLYIKERQKPESRWSTLMEHEADISSTEDRSKSISMLEGNYNFYWGKYYKWQLFDEKLQLQAGGLVNANLGVLYCMISSNNPVQARASLNIMPSGIATYGFRLLRQQFSLRYEVALPLVGVMFSPNYGQSYYEIFSRGNYDHNIVPTTFVSAPTMRQLVSLEWHTGKKWNIRLGYLGNYQQAQVNNLKQHIYTHRVLVGIARGL
;
A
#
# COMPACT_ATOMS: atom_id res chain seq x y z
N MET A 1 -41.44 44.96 27.18
CA MET A 1 -40.49 44.31 26.35
C MET A 1 -39.18 44.13 27.15
N LYS A 2 -38.96 42.96 27.72
CA LYS A 2 -37.70 42.60 28.44
C LYS A 2 -36.88 41.72 27.56
N LYS A 3 -35.64 42.13 27.21
CA LYS A 3 -34.62 41.33 26.58
C LYS A 3 -34.06 40.36 27.61
N PHE A 4 -34.04 39.07 27.26
CA PHE A 4 -33.30 38.05 27.98
C PHE A 4 -31.96 37.85 27.25
N ASP A 5 -30.87 38.28 27.86
CA ASP A 5 -29.51 37.91 27.48
C ASP A 5 -29.14 36.64 28.25
N ILE A 6 -28.86 35.57 27.53
CA ILE A 6 -28.29 34.32 28.09
C ILE A 6 -26.82 34.27 27.67
N PRO A 7 -25.85 34.37 28.59
CA PRO A 7 -24.46 34.12 28.27
C PRO A 7 -24.18 32.59 28.32
N ILE A 8 -23.82 31.99 27.20
CA ILE A 8 -23.28 30.63 27.16
C ILE A 8 -21.76 30.72 27.32
N PRO A 9 -21.16 30.20 28.39
CA PRO A 9 -19.73 30.10 28.47
C PRO A 9 -19.28 28.83 27.72
N ILE A 10 -18.78 28.96 26.49
CA ILE A 10 -18.06 27.90 25.81
C ILE A 10 -16.64 27.87 26.40
N SER A 11 -16.42 27.03 27.39
CA SER A 11 -15.07 26.70 27.84
C SER A 11 -14.52 25.58 26.94
N ILE A 12 -13.71 25.93 25.96
CA ILE A 12 -12.87 24.98 25.22
C ILE A 12 -11.78 24.51 26.20
N PRO A 13 -11.67 23.21 26.52
CA PRO A 13 -10.54 22.75 27.33
C PRO A 13 -9.27 22.90 26.52
N LEU A 14 -8.41 23.82 26.90
CA LEU A 14 -7.04 23.92 26.43
C LEU A 14 -6.33 22.61 26.82
N LEU A 15 -6.00 21.79 25.83
CA LEU A 15 -5.15 20.60 25.99
C LEU A 15 -3.87 21.02 26.74
N SER A 16 -3.65 20.39 27.88
CA SER A 16 -2.54 20.65 28.76
C SER A 16 -1.20 20.49 28.01
N ARG A 17 -0.26 21.39 28.24
CA ARG A 17 1.10 21.39 27.70
C ARG A 17 1.86 20.06 27.93
N ARG A 18 1.39 19.20 28.83
CA ARG A 18 1.92 17.87 29.11
C ARG A 18 1.61 16.83 28.02
N ASP A 19 0.45 16.95 27.35
CA ASP A 19 0.03 15.98 26.33
C ASP A 19 0.70 16.20 24.96
N GLN A 20 1.13 17.44 24.67
CA GLN A 20 1.88 17.76 23.46
C GLN A 20 3.28 17.13 23.44
N GLY A 21 3.93 16.99 24.62
CA GLY A 21 5.24 16.33 24.72
C GLY A 21 5.20 14.82 24.42
N GLY A 22 4.10 14.15 24.73
CA GLY A 22 3.92 12.72 24.48
C GLY A 22 3.74 12.41 23.01
N ALA A 23 2.92 13.18 22.31
CA ALA A 23 2.66 13.02 20.88
C ALA A 23 3.91 13.31 20.03
N ASP A 24 4.67 14.35 20.38
CA ASP A 24 5.90 14.71 19.69
C ASP A 24 7.00 13.66 19.90
N GLN A 25 7.08 13.09 21.10
CA GLN A 25 8.01 12.02 21.41
C GLN A 25 7.67 10.71 20.70
N MET A 26 6.39 10.40 20.57
CA MET A 26 5.89 9.24 19.82
C MET A 26 6.14 9.40 18.31
N LEU A 27 5.87 10.57 17.75
CA LEU A 27 6.13 10.89 16.34
C LEU A 27 7.63 10.83 16.03
N ARG A 28 8.50 11.38 16.90
CA ARG A 28 9.98 11.26 16.77
C ARG A 28 10.44 9.83 16.82
N ARG A 29 9.88 8.97 17.68
CA ARG A 29 10.22 7.54 17.76
C ARG A 29 9.78 6.79 16.52
N LEU A 30 8.61 7.12 15.94
CA LEU A 30 8.14 6.55 14.67
C LEU A 30 9.02 6.98 13.49
N ILE A 31 9.41 8.25 13.43
CA ILE A 31 10.31 8.77 12.38
C ILE A 31 11.70 8.14 12.50
N VAL A 32 12.25 8.03 13.72
CA VAL A 32 13.54 7.38 13.96
C VAL A 32 13.47 5.88 13.66
N GLY A 33 12.37 5.20 14.01
CA GLY A 33 12.14 3.79 13.66
C GLY A 33 12.07 3.57 12.15
N ALA A 34 11.37 4.44 11.42
CA ALA A 34 11.32 4.40 9.95
C ALA A 34 12.69 4.70 9.32
N ALA A 35 13.45 5.66 9.85
CA ALA A 35 14.80 5.98 9.38
C ALA A 35 15.81 4.85 9.69
N PHE A 36 15.65 4.14 10.81
CA PHE A 36 16.49 2.99 11.15
C PHE A 36 16.24 1.79 10.22
N LEU A 37 14.98 1.53 9.84
CA LEU A 37 14.63 0.49 8.86
C LEU A 37 15.22 0.78 7.47
N THR A 38 15.40 2.04 7.09
CA THR A 38 16.01 2.40 5.81
C THR A 38 17.55 2.34 5.82
N SER A 39 18.19 2.46 6.98
CA SER A 39 19.67 2.48 7.10
C SER A 39 20.34 1.11 7.11
N VAL A 40 19.62 0.04 7.48
CA VAL A 40 20.17 -1.33 7.58
C VAL A 40 20.47 -1.98 6.21
N PHE A 41 19.95 -1.40 5.09
CA PHE A 41 20.08 -1.98 3.76
C PHE A 41 21.13 -1.32 2.84
N SER A 42 22.04 -0.48 3.36
CA SER A 42 22.92 0.35 2.51
C SER A 42 24.17 -0.34 1.93
N SER A 43 24.41 -1.63 2.19
CA SER A 43 25.61 -2.33 1.73
C SER A 43 25.41 -3.35 0.58
N ILE A 44 24.25 -3.35 -0.11
CA ILE A 44 23.96 -4.30 -1.19
C ILE A 44 24.15 -3.62 -2.53
N THR A 45 25.03 -4.18 -3.38
CA THR A 45 25.20 -3.74 -4.78
C THR A 45 23.87 -3.87 -5.52
N ILE A 46 23.31 -2.76 -5.98
CA ILE A 46 21.99 -2.71 -6.60
C ILE A 46 22.19 -2.80 -8.10
N ASN A 47 21.50 -3.73 -8.74
CA ASN A 47 21.56 -3.87 -10.19
C ASN A 47 20.52 -2.98 -10.89
N ALA A 48 19.31 -2.87 -10.32
CA ALA A 48 18.28 -1.97 -10.84
C ALA A 48 17.49 -1.29 -9.71
N GLN A 49 17.08 -0.04 -9.95
CA GLN A 49 16.21 0.75 -9.06
C GLN A 49 15.23 1.57 -9.88
N SER A 50 14.01 1.69 -9.38
CA SER A 50 13.01 2.58 -9.98
C SER A 50 12.29 3.36 -8.90
N HIS A 51 12.00 4.62 -9.20
CA HIS A 51 11.20 5.53 -8.40
C HIS A 51 10.04 6.02 -9.25
N LEU A 52 8.83 5.69 -8.88
CA LEU A 52 7.62 5.98 -9.63
C LEU A 52 6.62 6.71 -8.75
N PHE A 53 5.97 7.71 -9.31
CA PHE A 53 4.87 8.44 -8.70
C PHE A 53 3.61 8.16 -9.50
N GLY A 54 2.50 7.92 -8.82
CA GLY A 54 1.24 7.54 -9.41
C GLY A 54 0.09 8.43 -8.96
N LEU A 55 -0.86 8.61 -9.87
CA LEU A 55 -2.13 9.28 -9.61
C LEU A 55 -3.26 8.47 -10.24
N GLY A 56 -4.41 8.42 -9.57
CA GLY A 56 -5.59 7.80 -10.14
C GLY A 56 -6.68 7.47 -9.12
N PRO A 57 -7.78 6.84 -9.58
CA PRO A 57 -8.94 6.59 -8.76
C PRO A 57 -8.72 5.54 -7.66
N SER A 58 -9.47 5.72 -6.57
CA SER A 58 -9.62 4.78 -5.47
C SER A 58 -11.10 4.53 -5.19
N HIS A 59 -11.44 3.27 -4.90
CA HIS A 59 -12.77 2.84 -4.51
C HIS A 59 -12.66 2.05 -3.21
N ILE A 60 -13.39 2.48 -2.19
CA ILE A 60 -13.29 1.94 -0.83
C ILE A 60 -14.67 1.54 -0.33
N LEU A 61 -14.75 0.36 0.28
CA LEU A 61 -15.84 -0.11 1.12
C LEU A 61 -15.23 -0.73 2.36
N ASP A 62 -15.63 -0.30 3.54
CA ASP A 62 -15.27 -0.94 4.80
C ASP A 62 -16.46 -0.93 5.74
N THR A 63 -17.08 -2.10 5.93
CA THR A 63 -18.31 -2.23 6.72
C THR A 63 -18.12 -2.11 8.23
N TYR A 64 -16.88 -2.02 8.70
CA TYR A 64 -16.61 -1.64 10.09
C TYR A 64 -16.89 -0.16 10.33
N LEU A 65 -16.55 0.71 9.36
CA LEU A 65 -16.78 2.14 9.45
C LEU A 65 -18.18 2.52 8.98
N THR A 66 -18.59 2.00 7.82
CA THR A 66 -19.89 2.31 7.20
C THR A 66 -20.16 1.33 6.05
N PRO A 67 -21.43 0.98 5.78
CA PRO A 67 -21.79 0.15 4.63
C PRO A 67 -21.74 0.89 3.28
N GLU A 68 -21.44 2.19 3.27
CA GLU A 68 -21.41 3.00 2.05
C GLU A 68 -20.15 2.79 1.23
N HIS A 69 -20.27 3.00 -0.09
CA HIS A 69 -19.16 2.97 -1.03
C HIS A 69 -18.59 4.37 -1.22
N PHE A 70 -17.26 4.47 -1.15
CA PHE A 70 -16.51 5.70 -1.34
C PHE A 70 -15.71 5.64 -2.63
N SER A 71 -15.66 6.75 -3.34
CA SER A 71 -14.87 6.90 -4.56
C SER A 71 -14.13 8.22 -4.57
N GLY A 72 -12.91 8.23 -5.06
CA GLY A 72 -12.11 9.45 -5.12
C GLY A 72 -10.77 9.23 -5.81
N THR A 73 -9.79 10.03 -5.42
CA THR A 73 -8.47 10.04 -6.06
C THR A 73 -7.38 9.84 -5.01
N GLY A 74 -6.31 9.17 -5.41
CA GLY A 74 -5.14 8.97 -4.56
C GLY A 74 -3.83 9.13 -5.29
N LEU A 75 -2.78 9.28 -4.50
CA LEU A 75 -1.39 9.38 -4.91
C LEU A 75 -0.65 8.15 -4.40
N THR A 76 0.26 7.63 -5.22
CA THR A 76 1.12 6.51 -4.87
C THR A 76 2.59 6.85 -5.12
N TYR A 77 3.45 6.45 -4.23
CA TYR A 77 4.88 6.35 -4.45
C TYR A 77 5.28 4.88 -4.45
N LEU A 78 5.95 4.44 -5.51
CA LEU A 78 6.44 3.08 -5.68
C LEU A 78 7.94 3.09 -5.90
N TYR A 79 8.67 2.46 -4.97
CA TYR A 79 10.09 2.18 -5.09
C TYR A 79 10.29 0.70 -5.37
N ILE A 80 11.01 0.38 -6.44
CA ILE A 80 11.35 -0.99 -6.85
C ILE A 80 12.86 -1.14 -6.83
N LYS A 81 13.34 -2.21 -6.21
CA LYS A 81 14.74 -2.60 -6.19
C LYS A 81 14.85 -4.06 -6.59
N GLU A 82 15.51 -4.31 -7.70
CA GLU A 82 15.79 -5.66 -8.17
C GLU A 82 17.30 -5.90 -8.15
N ARG A 83 17.68 -7.03 -7.59
CA ARG A 83 19.06 -7.50 -7.54
C ARG A 83 19.17 -8.83 -8.25
N GLN A 84 20.10 -8.91 -9.18
CA GLN A 84 20.46 -10.13 -9.86
C GLN A 84 21.99 -10.26 -9.90
N LYS A 85 22.51 -11.45 -9.62
CA LYS A 85 23.91 -11.78 -9.88
C LYS A 85 24.05 -12.19 -11.35
N PRO A 86 25.10 -11.76 -12.07
CA PRO A 86 25.25 -12.03 -13.52
C PRO A 86 25.14 -13.50 -13.91
N GLU A 87 25.71 -14.40 -13.12
CA GLU A 87 25.75 -15.85 -13.40
C GLU A 87 24.58 -16.63 -12.78
N SER A 88 23.67 -15.94 -12.06
CA SER A 88 22.58 -16.59 -11.34
C SER A 88 21.26 -16.43 -12.09
N ARG A 89 20.51 -17.53 -12.17
CA ARG A 89 19.11 -17.51 -12.60
C ARG A 89 18.15 -17.00 -11.52
N TRP A 90 18.67 -16.67 -10.32
CA TRP A 90 17.88 -16.16 -9.23
C TRP A 90 18.01 -14.65 -9.12
N SER A 91 16.87 -13.96 -9.02
CA SER A 91 16.79 -12.54 -8.67
C SER A 91 16.09 -12.35 -7.34
N THR A 92 16.35 -11.22 -6.70
CA THR A 92 15.64 -10.78 -5.50
C THR A 92 14.97 -9.46 -5.80
N LEU A 93 13.68 -9.37 -5.55
CA LEU A 93 12.86 -8.17 -5.69
C LEU A 93 12.50 -7.62 -4.32
N MET A 94 12.56 -6.31 -4.17
CA MET A 94 12.08 -5.58 -2.99
C MET A 94 11.33 -4.35 -3.48
N GLU A 95 10.13 -4.15 -2.95
CA GLU A 95 9.30 -2.99 -3.29
C GLU A 95 8.73 -2.33 -2.06
N HIS A 96 8.64 -1.01 -2.11
CA HIS A 96 7.96 -0.17 -1.14
C HIS A 96 6.88 0.61 -1.88
N GLU A 97 5.65 0.43 -1.49
CA GLU A 97 4.49 1.10 -2.07
C GLU A 97 3.77 1.86 -0.96
N ALA A 98 3.73 3.17 -1.09
CA ALA A 98 2.98 4.05 -0.20
C ALA A 98 1.85 4.71 -0.98
N ASP A 99 0.64 4.63 -0.46
CA ASP A 99 -0.56 5.18 -1.09
C ASP A 99 -1.32 6.06 -0.10
N ILE A 100 -1.84 7.17 -0.59
CA ILE A 100 -2.76 8.05 0.13
C ILE A 100 -3.94 8.37 -0.78
N SER A 101 -5.17 8.29 -0.26
CA SER A 101 -6.38 8.55 -1.02
C SER A 101 -7.35 9.41 -0.24
N SER A 102 -8.05 10.30 -0.95
CA SER A 102 -9.21 11.04 -0.45
C SER A 102 -10.41 10.64 -1.28
N THR A 103 -11.44 10.16 -0.61
CA THR A 103 -12.64 9.62 -1.24
C THR A 103 -13.90 10.17 -0.56
N GLU A 104 -14.99 10.20 -1.30
CA GLU A 104 -16.28 10.66 -0.85
C GLU A 104 -17.35 9.61 -1.16
N ASP A 105 -18.43 9.62 -0.37
CA ASP A 105 -19.62 8.83 -0.62
C ASP A 105 -20.37 9.33 -1.87
N ARG A 106 -21.39 8.61 -2.31
CA ARG A 106 -22.17 8.97 -3.49
C ARG A 106 -22.88 10.33 -3.35
N SER A 107 -23.27 10.71 -2.14
CA SER A 107 -23.93 12.00 -1.87
C SER A 107 -22.95 13.15 -1.67
N LYS A 108 -21.64 12.87 -1.59
CA LYS A 108 -20.56 13.81 -1.27
C LYS A 108 -20.74 14.50 0.09
N SER A 109 -21.45 13.84 0.99
CA SER A 109 -21.68 14.33 2.34
C SER A 109 -20.69 13.80 3.35
N ILE A 110 -20.03 12.69 3.03
CA ILE A 110 -19.09 12.00 3.90
C ILE A 110 -17.78 11.82 3.15
N SER A 111 -16.67 12.18 3.80
CA SER A 111 -15.33 11.97 3.28
C SER A 111 -14.61 10.86 4.06
N MET A 112 -13.79 10.08 3.35
CA MET A 112 -12.93 9.05 3.91
C MET A 112 -11.50 9.25 3.38
N LEU A 113 -10.55 9.26 4.31
CA LEU A 113 -9.12 9.29 4.00
C LEU A 113 -8.54 7.89 4.17
N GLU A 114 -7.65 7.52 3.27
CA GLU A 114 -6.86 6.30 3.32
C GLU A 114 -5.38 6.64 3.33
N GLY A 115 -4.63 5.95 4.19
CA GLY A 115 -3.19 5.83 4.12
C GLY A 115 -2.80 4.36 4.12
N ASN A 116 -1.97 3.93 3.18
CA ASN A 116 -1.59 2.53 3.05
C ASN A 116 -0.11 2.39 2.68
N TYR A 117 0.54 1.41 3.28
CA TYR A 117 1.92 1.07 2.98
C TYR A 117 2.05 -0.43 2.81
N ASN A 118 2.66 -0.83 1.70
CA ASN A 118 3.00 -2.20 1.39
C ASN A 118 4.51 -2.35 1.25
N PHE A 119 5.05 -3.35 1.89
CA PHE A 119 6.39 -3.83 1.66
C PHE A 119 6.32 -5.21 1.01
N TYR A 120 7.03 -5.39 -0.10
CA TYR A 120 7.15 -6.67 -0.79
C TYR A 120 8.61 -7.09 -0.84
N TRP A 121 8.87 -8.36 -0.54
CA TRP A 121 10.18 -8.96 -0.68
C TRP A 121 10.06 -10.38 -1.18
N GLY A 122 10.85 -10.74 -2.19
CA GLY A 122 10.78 -12.09 -2.73
C GLY A 122 11.94 -12.49 -3.61
N LYS A 123 11.89 -13.74 -3.99
CA LYS A 123 12.87 -14.36 -4.88
C LYS A 123 12.18 -14.97 -6.10
N TYR A 124 12.85 -14.83 -7.24
CA TYR A 124 12.35 -15.30 -8.53
C TYR A 124 13.41 -16.12 -9.24
N TYR A 125 12.94 -17.16 -9.89
CA TYR A 125 13.73 -17.91 -10.86
C TYR A 125 13.47 -17.38 -12.26
N LYS A 126 14.51 -17.16 -13.06
CA LYS A 126 14.48 -16.48 -14.35
C LYS A 126 14.74 -17.45 -15.50
N TRP A 127 13.94 -17.31 -16.55
CA TRP A 127 14.13 -17.93 -17.86
C TRP A 127 14.31 -16.84 -18.91
N GLN A 128 15.24 -17.03 -19.84
CA GLN A 128 15.43 -16.19 -21.01
C GLN A 128 15.00 -16.97 -22.25
N LEU A 129 14.19 -16.37 -23.08
CA LEU A 129 13.59 -16.95 -24.26
C LEU A 129 13.76 -15.99 -25.45
N PHE A 130 13.67 -16.53 -26.68
CA PHE A 130 13.73 -15.76 -27.93
C PHE A 130 14.95 -14.84 -28.03
N ASP A 131 16.16 -15.42 -27.93
CA ASP A 131 17.43 -14.69 -27.98
C ASP A 131 17.47 -13.51 -26.98
N GLU A 132 17.08 -13.79 -25.75
CA GLU A 132 17.05 -12.87 -24.61
C GLU A 132 16.04 -11.71 -24.72
N LYS A 133 15.19 -11.68 -25.75
CA LYS A 133 14.17 -10.64 -25.90
C LYS A 133 13.05 -10.77 -24.87
N LEU A 134 12.71 -12.01 -24.47
CA LEU A 134 11.68 -12.27 -23.47
C LEU A 134 12.32 -12.89 -22.24
N GLN A 135 12.19 -12.22 -21.12
CA GLN A 135 12.55 -12.71 -19.80
C GLN A 135 11.28 -13.03 -19.01
N LEU A 136 11.14 -14.28 -18.57
CA LEU A 136 10.12 -14.71 -17.65
C LEU A 136 10.73 -14.96 -16.28
N GLN A 137 10.02 -14.56 -15.24
CA GLN A 137 10.41 -14.85 -13.87
C GLN A 137 9.19 -15.36 -13.10
N ALA A 138 9.35 -16.44 -12.35
CA ALA A 138 8.34 -16.96 -11.44
C ALA A 138 8.95 -17.14 -10.06
N GLY A 139 8.18 -16.82 -9.04
CA GLY A 139 8.66 -16.86 -7.68
C GLY A 139 7.58 -16.60 -6.65
N GLY A 140 8.01 -16.18 -5.48
CA GLY A 140 7.13 -15.82 -4.38
C GLY A 140 7.59 -14.57 -3.66
N LEU A 141 6.60 -13.82 -3.20
CA LEU A 141 6.75 -12.62 -2.39
C LEU A 141 6.21 -12.87 -0.98
N VAL A 142 6.85 -12.27 0.00
CA VAL A 142 6.23 -11.92 1.27
C VAL A 142 5.77 -10.47 1.17
N ASN A 143 4.51 -10.21 1.50
CA ASN A 143 3.94 -8.87 1.57
C ASN A 143 3.59 -8.56 3.03
N ALA A 144 4.06 -7.43 3.52
CA ALA A 144 3.61 -6.82 4.76
C ALA A 144 2.85 -5.55 4.42
N ASN A 145 1.60 -5.48 4.85
CA ASN A 145 0.71 -4.33 4.65
C ASN A 145 0.39 -3.66 5.98
N LEU A 146 0.45 -2.34 5.99
CA LEU A 146 -0.03 -1.49 7.08
C LEU A 146 -0.85 -0.35 6.48
N GLY A 147 -2.03 -0.11 7.02
CA GLY A 147 -2.89 0.93 6.53
C GLY A 147 -3.86 1.46 7.58
N VAL A 148 -4.47 2.57 7.25
CA VAL A 148 -5.49 3.23 8.06
C VAL A 148 -6.56 3.83 7.16
N LEU A 149 -7.82 3.66 7.56
CA LEU A 149 -8.95 4.40 7.03
C LEU A 149 -9.47 5.34 8.10
N TYR A 150 -9.79 6.55 7.73
CA TYR A 150 -10.40 7.55 8.60
C TYR A 150 -11.68 8.09 7.97
N CYS A 151 -12.82 7.81 8.59
CA CYS A 151 -14.13 8.26 8.15
C CYS A 151 -14.59 9.47 8.99
N MET A 152 -14.84 10.61 8.37
CA MET A 152 -15.08 11.87 9.07
C MET A 152 -16.45 11.97 9.76
N ILE A 153 -17.40 11.07 9.46
CA ILE A 153 -18.75 11.11 10.06
C ILE A 153 -18.89 10.20 11.29
N SER A 154 -18.02 9.23 11.46
CA SER A 154 -18.13 8.26 12.56
C SER A 154 -17.64 8.88 13.85
N SER A 155 -18.57 9.31 14.73
CA SER A 155 -18.23 9.91 16.02
C SER A 155 -17.68 8.91 17.05
N ASN A 156 -18.00 7.62 16.92
CA ASN A 156 -17.66 6.61 17.92
C ASN A 156 -16.41 5.79 17.57
N ASN A 157 -16.23 5.39 16.31
CA ASN A 157 -15.07 4.68 15.81
C ASN A 157 -14.69 5.20 14.41
N PRO A 158 -14.03 6.37 14.30
CA PRO A 158 -13.76 6.99 13.01
C PRO A 158 -12.61 6.33 12.26
N VAL A 159 -11.85 5.44 12.91
CA VAL A 159 -10.61 4.87 12.39
C VAL A 159 -10.72 3.36 12.24
N GLN A 160 -10.25 2.84 11.12
CA GLN A 160 -10.00 1.41 10.89
C GLN A 160 -8.51 1.20 10.61
N ALA A 161 -7.84 0.47 11.49
CA ALA A 161 -6.46 0.03 11.26
C ALA A 161 -6.45 -1.24 10.41
N ARG A 162 -5.49 -1.35 9.52
CA ARG A 162 -5.30 -2.49 8.64
C ARG A 162 -3.88 -2.99 8.78
N ALA A 163 -3.70 -4.26 9.03
CA ALA A 163 -2.41 -4.92 9.05
C ALA A 163 -2.55 -6.32 8.49
N SER A 164 -1.67 -6.71 7.59
CA SER A 164 -1.63 -8.09 7.09
C SER A 164 -0.22 -8.51 6.70
N LEU A 165 0.00 -9.82 6.75
CA LEU A 165 1.20 -10.47 6.26
C LEU A 165 0.77 -11.61 5.35
N ASN A 166 1.25 -11.61 4.10
CA ASN A 166 0.83 -12.54 3.06
C ASN A 166 2.03 -13.22 2.39
N ILE A 167 1.86 -14.46 2.00
CA ILE A 167 2.73 -15.18 1.07
C ILE A 167 2.02 -15.18 -0.28
N MET A 168 2.70 -14.65 -1.31
CA MET A 168 2.12 -14.40 -2.63
C MET A 168 2.96 -15.07 -3.72
N PRO A 169 2.48 -16.11 -4.41
CA PRO A 169 3.03 -16.49 -5.70
C PRO A 169 2.96 -15.29 -6.66
N SER A 170 4.01 -15.14 -7.46
CA SER A 170 4.16 -14.01 -8.36
C SER A 170 4.91 -14.39 -9.64
N GLY A 171 4.53 -13.71 -10.71
CA GLY A 171 5.15 -13.84 -12.03
C GLY A 171 5.50 -12.48 -12.63
N ILE A 172 6.63 -12.45 -13.35
CA ILE A 172 7.09 -11.26 -14.06
C ILE A 172 7.45 -11.66 -15.50
N ALA A 173 6.98 -10.90 -16.47
CA ALA A 173 7.36 -11.02 -17.87
C ALA A 173 7.93 -9.67 -18.33
N THR A 174 9.13 -9.71 -18.92
CA THR A 174 9.78 -8.51 -19.49
C THR A 174 10.15 -8.77 -20.94
N TYR A 175 9.68 -7.92 -21.84
CA TYR A 175 9.95 -8.01 -23.27
C TYR A 175 10.71 -6.79 -23.76
N GLY A 176 11.94 -7.02 -24.26
CA GLY A 176 12.79 -5.97 -24.84
C GLY A 176 12.55 -5.82 -26.35
N PHE A 177 12.38 -4.60 -26.83
CA PHE A 177 12.19 -4.31 -28.25
C PHE A 177 12.80 -2.97 -28.66
N ARG A 178 12.97 -2.78 -29.97
CA ARG A 178 13.45 -1.53 -30.54
C ARG A 178 12.34 -0.89 -31.36
N LEU A 179 12.12 0.40 -31.15
CA LEU A 179 11.19 1.21 -31.91
C LEU A 179 11.86 2.56 -32.23
N LEU A 180 11.80 3.02 -33.49
CA LEU A 180 12.40 4.28 -33.94
C LEU A 180 13.88 4.45 -33.51
N ARG A 181 14.67 3.38 -33.61
CA ARG A 181 16.10 3.30 -33.20
C ARG A 181 16.32 3.47 -31.68
N GLN A 182 15.26 3.56 -30.87
CA GLN A 182 15.32 3.61 -29.42
C GLN A 182 15.04 2.22 -28.84
N GLN A 183 15.58 1.93 -27.66
CA GLN A 183 15.37 0.68 -26.96
C GLN A 183 14.31 0.86 -25.88
N PHE A 184 13.37 -0.09 -25.82
CA PHE A 184 12.29 -0.14 -24.84
C PHE A 184 12.20 -1.51 -24.19
N SER A 185 11.68 -1.56 -22.98
CA SER A 185 11.24 -2.79 -22.34
C SER A 185 9.83 -2.64 -21.78
N LEU A 186 8.97 -3.60 -22.11
CA LEU A 186 7.63 -3.74 -21.54
C LEU A 186 7.71 -4.80 -20.45
N ARG A 187 7.28 -4.46 -19.24
CA ARG A 187 7.27 -5.35 -18.08
C ARG A 187 5.86 -5.48 -17.52
N TYR A 188 5.44 -6.71 -17.28
CA TYR A 188 4.22 -7.07 -16.58
C TYR A 188 4.54 -7.88 -15.34
N GLU A 189 3.99 -7.49 -14.21
CA GLU A 189 4.08 -8.18 -12.93
C GLU A 189 2.71 -8.49 -12.41
N VAL A 190 2.52 -9.68 -11.84
CA VAL A 190 1.29 -10.06 -11.15
C VAL A 190 1.64 -10.84 -9.89
N ALA A 191 0.90 -10.56 -8.81
CA ALA A 191 1.01 -11.26 -7.54
C ALA A 191 -0.38 -11.48 -6.94
N LEU A 192 -0.59 -12.68 -6.38
CA LEU A 192 -1.84 -13.12 -5.76
C LEU A 192 -1.52 -13.71 -4.38
N PRO A 193 -2.26 -13.41 -3.30
CA PRO A 193 -2.03 -14.04 -2.01
C PRO A 193 -2.43 -15.51 -2.06
N LEU A 194 -1.60 -16.38 -1.52
CA LEU A 194 -1.93 -17.78 -1.32
C LEU A 194 -2.50 -18.00 0.08
N VAL A 195 -1.74 -17.56 1.07
CA VAL A 195 -2.08 -17.62 2.49
C VAL A 195 -1.53 -16.39 3.19
N GLY A 196 -2.16 -16.01 4.30
CA GLY A 196 -1.72 -14.89 5.10
C GLY A 196 -2.38 -14.86 6.46
N VAL A 197 -2.11 -13.79 7.17
CA VAL A 197 -2.81 -13.40 8.39
C VAL A 197 -3.14 -11.92 8.31
N MET A 198 -4.29 -11.52 8.84
CA MET A 198 -4.68 -10.13 8.90
C MET A 198 -5.26 -9.78 10.27
N PHE A 199 -5.07 -8.53 10.66
CA PHE A 199 -5.78 -7.94 11.77
C PHE A 199 -7.16 -7.48 11.32
N SER A 200 -8.19 -7.87 12.05
CA SER A 200 -9.57 -7.42 11.86
C SER A 200 -10.28 -7.38 13.21
N PRO A 201 -10.91 -6.26 13.58
CA PRO A 201 -11.85 -6.28 14.69
C PRO A 201 -13.03 -7.20 14.37
N ASN A 202 -13.77 -7.61 15.38
CA ASN A 202 -15.06 -8.27 15.19
C ASN A 202 -16.14 -7.21 14.88
N TYR A 203 -17.24 -7.65 14.27
CA TYR A 203 -18.38 -6.77 14.04
C TYR A 203 -18.88 -6.17 15.36
N GLY A 204 -18.94 -4.84 15.43
CA GLY A 204 -19.35 -4.09 16.62
C GLY A 204 -18.28 -3.97 17.73
N GLN A 205 -17.11 -4.58 17.58
CA GLN A 205 -16.01 -4.46 18.55
C GLN A 205 -15.27 -3.15 18.38
N SER A 206 -15.07 -2.41 19.45
CA SER A 206 -14.33 -1.14 19.44
C SER A 206 -12.83 -1.34 19.67
N TYR A 207 -12.01 -0.42 19.19
CA TYR A 207 -10.57 -0.40 19.46
C TYR A 207 -10.26 -0.24 20.95
N TYR A 208 -11.15 0.43 21.71
CA TYR A 208 -11.04 0.53 23.15
C TYR A 208 -11.15 -0.85 23.83
N GLU A 209 -12.08 -1.69 23.39
CA GLU A 209 -12.21 -3.06 23.88
C GLU A 209 -10.99 -3.90 23.57
N ILE A 210 -10.43 -3.78 22.36
CA ILE A 210 -9.23 -4.50 21.95
C ILE A 210 -8.02 -4.05 22.78
N PHE A 211 -7.67 -2.75 22.72
CA PHE A 211 -6.38 -2.29 23.22
C PHE A 211 -6.38 -1.84 24.68
N SER A 212 -7.52 -1.41 25.23
CA SER A 212 -7.60 -0.96 26.61
C SER A 212 -8.16 -2.01 27.56
N ARG A 213 -9.08 -2.86 27.10
CA ARG A 213 -9.64 -3.96 27.89
C ARG A 213 -9.00 -5.31 27.63
N GLY A 214 -8.11 -5.42 26.63
CA GLY A 214 -7.42 -6.66 26.31
C GLY A 214 -8.31 -7.74 25.71
N ASN A 215 -9.42 -7.38 25.09
CA ASN A 215 -10.30 -8.32 24.39
C ASN A 215 -9.75 -8.57 22.97
N TYR A 216 -8.84 -9.55 22.84
CA TYR A 216 -8.17 -9.90 21.58
C TYR A 216 -8.84 -11.08 20.85
N ASP A 217 -10.08 -11.40 21.16
CA ASP A 217 -10.76 -12.56 20.60
C ASP A 217 -10.86 -12.46 19.07
N HIS A 218 -10.26 -13.44 18.38
CA HIS A 218 -10.26 -13.58 16.91
C HIS A 218 -9.86 -12.35 16.11
N ASN A 219 -9.05 -11.43 16.67
CA ASN A 219 -8.59 -10.22 15.95
C ASN A 219 -7.42 -10.50 14.98
N ILE A 220 -6.73 -11.61 15.12
CA ILE A 220 -5.74 -12.11 14.15
C ILE A 220 -6.37 -13.28 13.40
N VAL A 221 -6.67 -13.05 12.13
CA VAL A 221 -7.42 -14.00 11.30
C VAL A 221 -6.52 -14.58 10.22
N PRO A 222 -6.38 -15.92 10.15
CA PRO A 222 -5.77 -16.57 9.00
C PRO A 222 -6.57 -16.29 7.74
N THR A 223 -5.90 -15.96 6.65
CA THR A 223 -6.51 -15.64 5.37
C THR A 223 -5.97 -16.54 4.27
N THR A 224 -6.83 -16.76 3.27
CA THR A 224 -6.49 -17.46 2.04
C THR A 224 -6.96 -16.63 0.86
N PHE A 225 -6.62 -17.04 -0.35
CA PHE A 225 -7.14 -16.42 -1.56
C PHE A 225 -8.69 -16.36 -1.59
N VAL A 226 -9.40 -17.29 -0.92
CA VAL A 226 -10.86 -17.30 -0.88
C VAL A 226 -11.43 -16.27 0.10
N SER A 227 -10.83 -16.15 1.30
CA SER A 227 -11.33 -15.21 2.33
C SER A 227 -10.83 -13.78 2.12
N ALA A 228 -9.68 -13.61 1.47
CA ALA A 228 -9.09 -12.31 1.18
C ALA A 228 -8.50 -12.27 -0.24
N PRO A 229 -9.35 -12.34 -1.30
CA PRO A 229 -8.89 -12.32 -2.67
C PRO A 229 -8.30 -10.95 -3.00
N THR A 230 -6.98 -10.91 -3.08
CA THR A 230 -6.20 -9.72 -3.42
C THR A 230 -5.48 -9.98 -4.72
N MET A 231 -5.37 -9.01 -5.58
CA MET A 231 -4.53 -9.06 -6.77
C MET A 231 -3.77 -7.76 -6.92
N ARG A 232 -2.47 -7.85 -7.11
CA ARG A 232 -1.62 -6.74 -7.51
C ARG A 232 -1.07 -6.98 -8.88
N GLN A 233 -1.17 -5.99 -9.76
CA GLN A 233 -0.59 -6.03 -11.09
C GLN A 233 0.10 -4.71 -11.42
N LEU A 234 1.25 -4.81 -12.07
CA LEU A 234 2.01 -3.66 -12.56
C LEU A 234 2.39 -3.90 -14.02
N VAL A 235 1.90 -3.04 -14.90
CA VAL A 235 2.37 -2.95 -16.30
C VAL A 235 3.27 -1.73 -16.40
N SER A 236 4.43 -1.83 -16.99
CA SER A 236 5.30 -0.66 -17.18
C SER A 236 6.10 -0.75 -18.47
N LEU A 237 6.24 0.41 -19.10
CA LEU A 237 7.08 0.65 -20.29
C LEU A 237 8.28 1.49 -19.87
N GLU A 238 9.48 0.97 -20.08
CA GLU A 238 10.72 1.67 -19.82
C GLU A 238 11.40 2.05 -21.13
N TRP A 239 11.71 3.32 -21.28
CA TRP A 239 12.51 3.86 -22.36
C TRP A 239 13.96 3.99 -21.92
N HIS A 240 14.84 3.21 -22.57
CA HIS A 240 16.28 3.23 -22.32
C HIS A 240 16.93 4.39 -23.06
N THR A 241 17.19 5.47 -22.34
CA THR A 241 17.72 6.71 -22.93
C THR A 241 19.20 6.62 -23.30
N GLY A 242 19.88 5.52 -23.02
CA GLY A 242 21.34 5.37 -23.16
C GLY A 242 22.16 6.16 -22.13
N LYS A 243 21.51 6.80 -21.17
CA LYS A 243 22.11 7.53 -20.05
C LYS A 243 21.98 6.76 -18.75
N LYS A 244 22.43 7.35 -17.64
CA LYS A 244 22.36 6.76 -16.28
C LYS A 244 20.93 6.46 -15.83
N TRP A 245 19.94 7.21 -16.30
CA TRP A 245 18.54 7.11 -15.91
C TRP A 245 17.68 6.88 -17.16
N ASN A 246 16.76 5.96 -17.04
CA ASN A 246 15.71 5.66 -18.00
C ASN A 246 14.39 6.28 -17.54
N ILE A 247 13.48 6.51 -18.46
CA ILE A 247 12.12 6.99 -18.16
C ILE A 247 11.21 5.76 -18.10
N ARG A 248 10.37 5.67 -17.06
CA ARG A 248 9.43 4.57 -16.88
C ARG A 248 8.02 5.12 -16.73
N LEU A 249 7.11 4.62 -17.56
CA LEU A 249 5.67 4.84 -17.46
C LEU A 249 5.00 3.56 -17.06
N GLY A 250 3.90 3.61 -16.31
CA GLY A 250 3.24 2.39 -15.89
C GLY A 250 1.80 2.56 -15.47
N TYR A 251 1.19 1.42 -15.20
CA TYR A 251 -0.12 1.29 -14.58
C TYR A 251 -0.01 0.27 -13.45
N LEU A 252 -0.42 0.68 -12.25
CA LEU A 252 -0.53 -0.17 -11.07
C LEU A 252 -2.01 -0.35 -10.73
N GLY A 253 -2.46 -1.60 -10.69
CA GLY A 253 -3.75 -2.00 -10.16
C GLY A 253 -3.55 -2.80 -8.88
N ASN A 254 -4.14 -2.35 -7.78
CA ASN A 254 -4.12 -3.05 -6.50
C ASN A 254 -5.56 -3.25 -6.03
N TYR A 255 -5.99 -4.52 -5.97
CA TYR A 255 -7.35 -4.93 -5.65
C TYR A 255 -7.31 -5.73 -4.36
N GLN A 256 -7.62 -5.08 -3.25
CA GLN A 256 -7.65 -5.70 -1.93
C GLN A 256 -9.09 -5.97 -1.53
N GLN A 257 -9.39 -7.22 -1.18
CA GLN A 257 -10.67 -7.63 -0.67
C GLN A 257 -10.47 -8.52 0.54
N ALA A 258 -11.40 -8.47 1.48
CA ALA A 258 -11.47 -9.42 2.57
C ALA A 258 -12.91 -9.53 3.07
N GLN A 259 -13.27 -10.74 3.50
CA GLN A 259 -14.51 -11.00 4.22
C GLN A 259 -14.17 -11.89 5.42
N VAL A 260 -13.97 -11.24 6.55
CA VAL A 260 -13.54 -11.85 7.81
C VAL A 260 -14.28 -11.22 9.00
N ASN A 261 -14.49 -11.96 10.08
CA ASN A 261 -15.16 -11.48 11.30
C ASN A 261 -16.52 -10.79 11.04
N ASN A 262 -17.27 -11.27 10.03
CA ASN A 262 -18.52 -10.67 9.56
C ASN A 262 -18.36 -9.23 9.02
N LEU A 263 -17.14 -8.82 8.71
CA LEU A 263 -16.82 -7.54 8.08
C LEU A 263 -16.41 -7.76 6.63
N LYS A 264 -16.84 -6.87 5.76
CA LYS A 264 -16.51 -6.84 4.35
C LYS A 264 -15.69 -5.62 4.03
N GLN A 265 -14.58 -5.83 3.35
CA GLN A 265 -13.63 -4.80 2.97
C GLN A 265 -13.26 -4.92 1.51
N HIS A 266 -13.30 -3.79 0.79
CA HIS A 266 -12.80 -3.67 -0.58
C HIS A 266 -12.00 -2.38 -0.70
N ILE A 267 -10.79 -2.46 -1.25
CA ILE A 267 -10.02 -1.28 -1.63
C ILE A 267 -9.42 -1.56 -3.00
N TYR A 268 -9.88 -0.82 -3.99
CA TYR A 268 -9.42 -0.90 -5.36
C TYR A 268 -8.73 0.40 -5.73
N THR A 269 -7.46 0.31 -6.06
CA THR A 269 -6.69 1.46 -6.53
C THR A 269 -6.17 1.22 -7.93
N HIS A 270 -6.29 2.25 -8.75
CA HIS A 270 -5.78 2.30 -10.11
C HIS A 270 -4.87 3.51 -10.23
N ARG A 271 -3.62 3.33 -10.61
CA ARG A 271 -2.63 4.42 -10.68
C ARG A 271 -1.92 4.42 -12.02
N VAL A 272 -1.95 5.53 -12.69
CA VAL A 272 -1.02 5.81 -13.79
C VAL A 272 0.28 6.31 -13.17
N LEU A 273 1.38 5.66 -13.51
CA LEU A 273 2.69 5.89 -12.91
C LEU A 273 3.62 6.58 -13.91
N VAL A 274 4.44 7.48 -13.41
CA VAL A 274 5.57 8.08 -14.13
C VAL A 274 6.77 8.13 -13.20
N GLY A 275 7.95 7.88 -13.73
CA GLY A 275 9.16 7.95 -12.92
C GLY A 275 10.42 7.62 -13.69
N ILE A 276 11.45 7.37 -12.93
CA ILE A 276 12.78 7.08 -13.42
C ILE A 276 13.24 5.70 -12.96
N ALA A 277 13.98 5.05 -13.83
CA ALA A 277 14.64 3.79 -13.53
C ALA A 277 16.14 3.93 -13.77
N ARG A 278 16.93 3.27 -12.94
CA ARG A 278 18.35 3.05 -13.19
C ARG A 278 18.49 1.59 -13.59
N GLY A 279 18.92 1.36 -14.85
CA GLY A 279 19.04 0.03 -15.39
C GLY A 279 20.10 -0.85 -14.72
N LEU A 280 19.99 -2.14 -15.00
CA LEU A 280 21.03 -3.14 -14.73
C LEU A 280 22.29 -2.83 -15.50
#